data_35ffafc5c68ff321d28db3ac58a1a792
#
_entry.id   35ffafc5c68ff321d28db3ac58a1a792
#
_cell.length_a   1.000
_cell.length_b   1.000
_cell.length_c   1.000
_cell.angle_alpha   90.00
_cell.angle_beta   90.00
_cell.angle_gamma   90.00
#
_symmetry.space_group_name_H-M   'P 1'
#
loop_
_entity.id
_entity.type
_entity.pdbx_description
1 polymer ?
#
loop_
_entity_poly.entity_id
_entity_poly.type
_entity_poly.pdbx_seq_one_letter_code
_entity_poly.pdbx_strand_id
1 'polypeptide(L)'
;MAISYEIEKIGYAFPTKVLSSRVGHNVNIVLGEDSPNGAIVGVGDYVSFDQYEEATAPTGYEAKIIDTAADGNFYVQVTKVDVNAPAVLIYDVPEVSDTKIATANNFYNKAGKTVHGLVLTTLDVYELSAELFEGTPAVGKKVTVTGRKHVVGA
;
A
#
# COMPACT_ATOMS: atom_id res chain seq x y z
N MET A 1 32.59 21.65 6.41
CA MET A 1 31.89 21.12 5.22
C MET A 1 30.57 20.52 5.68
N ALA A 2 29.48 21.00 5.10
CA ALA A 2 28.17 20.44 5.42
C ALA A 2 28.00 19.13 4.68
N ILE A 3 27.58 18.09 5.41
CA ILE A 3 27.22 16.82 4.81
C ILE A 3 25.73 16.85 4.50
N SER A 4 25.41 16.73 3.23
CA SER A 4 24.03 16.65 2.78
C SER A 4 23.63 15.18 2.63
N TYR A 5 22.54 14.79 3.30
CA TYR A 5 21.97 13.47 3.17
C TYR A 5 20.76 13.53 2.27
N GLU A 6 20.79 12.75 1.20
CA GLU A 6 19.60 12.56 0.40
C GLU A 6 18.81 11.40 0.99
N ILE A 7 17.57 11.66 1.39
CA ILE A 7 16.65 10.65 1.87
C ILE A 7 15.81 10.21 0.68
N GLU A 8 15.94 8.95 0.31
CA GLU A 8 15.14 8.39 -0.76
C GLU A 8 13.66 8.37 -0.36
N LYS A 9 12.83 8.96 -1.21
CA LYS A 9 11.39 8.96 -0.99
C LYS A 9 10.75 7.79 -1.71
N ILE A 10 10.28 6.83 -0.93
CA ILE A 10 9.70 5.60 -1.45
C ILE A 10 8.20 5.69 -1.54
N GLY A 11 7.60 6.38 -0.61
CA GLY A 11 6.16 6.51 -0.46
C GLY A 11 5.67 5.93 0.85
N TYR A 12 4.50 6.36 1.25
CA TYR A 12 3.86 5.89 2.49
C TYR A 12 2.34 5.95 2.34
N ALA A 13 1.66 5.23 3.22
CA ALA A 13 0.21 5.11 3.18
C ALA A 13 -0.37 5.02 4.58
N PHE A 14 -1.66 5.34 4.70
CA PHE A 14 -2.42 5.18 5.93
C PHE A 14 -3.77 4.53 5.61
N PRO A 15 -4.18 3.48 6.35
CA PRO A 15 -5.48 2.84 6.15
C PRO A 15 -6.60 3.65 6.82
N THR A 16 -6.99 4.76 6.21
CA THR A 16 -7.88 5.75 6.79
C THR A 16 -9.25 5.19 7.14
N LYS A 17 -9.85 4.42 6.23
CA LYS A 17 -11.17 3.84 6.42
C LYS A 17 -11.22 2.48 5.74
N VAL A 18 -10.47 1.53 6.28
CA VAL A 18 -10.41 0.17 5.77
C VAL A 18 -11.12 -0.76 6.75
N LEU A 19 -12.12 -1.47 6.28
CA LEU A 19 -12.96 -2.32 7.11
C LEU A 19 -12.13 -3.37 7.88
N SER A 20 -11.20 -4.01 7.22
CA SER A 20 -10.39 -5.07 7.84
C SER A 20 -9.54 -4.56 9.00
N SER A 21 -9.13 -3.30 9.00
CA SER A 21 -8.37 -2.72 10.11
C SER A 21 -9.23 -2.53 11.36
N ARG A 22 -10.54 -2.49 11.21
CA ARG A 22 -11.48 -2.32 12.33
C ARG A 22 -12.01 -3.63 12.87
N VAL A 23 -12.23 -4.61 12.00
CA VAL A 23 -12.84 -5.89 12.38
C VAL A 23 -11.84 -7.03 12.46
N GLY A 24 -10.57 -6.75 12.24
CA GLY A 24 -9.51 -7.76 12.35
C GLY A 24 -9.47 -8.78 11.22
N HIS A 25 -10.10 -8.51 10.10
CA HIS A 25 -10.06 -9.38 8.93
C HIS A 25 -8.79 -9.13 8.14
N ASN A 26 -7.66 -9.56 8.68
CA ASN A 26 -6.34 -9.35 8.12
C ASN A 26 -5.71 -10.67 7.70
N VAL A 27 -4.75 -10.60 6.81
CA VAL A 27 -3.89 -11.73 6.47
C VAL A 27 -2.44 -11.32 6.71
N ASN A 28 -1.57 -12.28 6.97
CA ASN A 28 -0.15 -12.04 7.08
C ASN A 28 0.51 -12.50 5.79
N ILE A 29 1.26 -11.62 5.15
CA ILE A 29 1.87 -11.85 3.84
C ILE A 29 3.38 -11.93 3.99
N VAL A 30 3.97 -13.00 3.45
CA VAL A 30 5.43 -13.13 3.35
C VAL A 30 5.85 -12.47 2.04
N LEU A 31 6.58 -11.37 2.14
CA LEU A 31 6.95 -10.57 0.97
C LEU A 31 7.99 -11.27 0.10
N GLY A 32 7.81 -11.22 -1.21
CA GLY A 32 8.75 -11.70 -2.19
C GLY A 32 9.81 -10.67 -2.58
N GLU A 33 9.54 -9.39 -2.36
CA GLU A 33 10.48 -8.31 -2.63
C GLU A 33 10.24 -7.14 -1.67
N ASP A 34 11.19 -6.21 -1.59
CA ASP A 34 11.06 -5.01 -0.75
C ASP A 34 9.83 -4.21 -1.21
N SER A 35 9.00 -3.82 -0.25
CA SER A 35 7.71 -3.16 -0.55
C SER A 35 7.45 -2.01 0.41
N PRO A 36 7.04 -0.84 -0.10
CA PRO A 36 6.58 0.24 0.77
C PRO A 36 5.22 -0.08 1.37
N ASN A 37 4.86 0.59 2.45
CA ASN A 37 3.47 0.61 2.88
C ASN A 37 2.62 1.22 1.76
N GLY A 38 1.46 0.68 1.52
CA GLY A 38 0.59 1.11 0.43
C GLY A 38 0.66 0.26 -0.82
N ALA A 39 1.60 -0.69 -0.88
CA ALA A 39 1.62 -1.65 -1.99
C ALA A 39 0.38 -2.54 -1.94
N ILE A 40 -0.16 -2.87 -3.09
CA ILE A 40 -1.30 -3.79 -3.21
C ILE A 40 -0.79 -5.09 -3.80
N VAL A 41 -1.08 -6.19 -3.13
CA VAL A 41 -0.67 -7.53 -3.57
C VAL A 41 -1.85 -8.48 -3.54
N GLY A 42 -1.69 -9.63 -4.16
CA GLY A 42 -2.63 -10.75 -4.03
C GLY A 42 -2.20 -11.69 -2.92
N VAL A 43 -3.07 -12.65 -2.62
CA VAL A 43 -2.82 -13.69 -1.62
C VAL A 43 -2.45 -14.98 -2.35
N GLY A 44 -1.27 -15.50 -2.09
CA GLY A 44 -0.77 -16.73 -2.66
C GLY A 44 -1.06 -17.95 -1.78
N ASP A 45 -0.14 -18.91 -1.80
CA ASP A 45 -0.31 -20.16 -1.07
C ASP A 45 -0.13 -19.98 0.43
N TYR A 46 -0.85 -20.77 1.20
CA TYR A 46 -0.73 -20.81 2.65
C TYR A 46 0.63 -21.41 3.05
N VAL A 47 1.32 -20.72 3.94
CA VAL A 47 2.63 -21.17 4.44
C VAL A 47 2.48 -21.85 5.81
N SER A 48 2.11 -21.08 6.83
CA SER A 48 1.88 -21.59 8.19
C SER A 48 1.38 -20.44 9.08
N PHE A 49 0.63 -20.77 10.14
CA PHE A 49 0.18 -19.79 11.15
C PHE A 49 -0.44 -18.53 10.54
N ASP A 50 -1.42 -18.70 9.67
CA ASP A 50 -2.11 -17.61 8.97
C ASP A 50 -1.17 -16.74 8.11
N GLN A 51 -0.06 -17.31 7.65
CA GLN A 51 0.85 -16.66 6.73
C GLN A 51 0.62 -17.19 5.32
N TYR A 52 0.60 -16.27 4.36
CA TYR A 52 0.41 -16.57 2.94
C TYR A 52 1.56 -15.98 2.14
N GLU A 53 1.95 -16.65 1.08
CA GLU A 53 2.91 -16.08 0.15
C GLU A 53 2.28 -14.91 -0.60
N GLU A 54 3.12 -13.93 -0.96
CA GLU A 54 2.69 -12.83 -1.81
C GLU A 54 2.37 -13.34 -3.20
N ALA A 55 1.28 -12.88 -3.77
CA ALA A 55 0.93 -13.12 -5.16
C ALA A 55 0.87 -11.80 -5.92
N THR A 56 0.84 -11.86 -7.25
CA THR A 56 0.69 -10.69 -8.09
C THR A 56 -0.62 -9.98 -7.77
N ALA A 57 -0.62 -8.65 -7.80
CA ALA A 57 -1.83 -7.85 -7.58
C ALA A 57 -2.94 -8.29 -8.53
N PRO A 58 -4.17 -8.43 -8.03
CA PRO A 58 -5.27 -8.93 -8.86
C PRO A 58 -5.66 -7.93 -9.95
N THR A 59 -5.95 -8.43 -11.13
CA THR A 59 -6.32 -7.60 -12.29
C THR A 59 -7.72 -7.01 -12.17
N GLY A 60 -8.57 -7.57 -11.31
CA GLY A 60 -9.93 -7.07 -11.09
C GLY A 60 -10.02 -5.90 -10.12
N TYR A 61 -8.91 -5.46 -9.55
CA TYR A 61 -8.90 -4.34 -8.61
C TYR A 61 -8.94 -3.01 -9.34
N GLU A 62 -9.86 -2.14 -8.94
CA GLU A 62 -9.93 -0.75 -9.41
C GLU A 62 -10.26 0.16 -8.23
N ALA A 63 -9.74 1.37 -8.30
CA ALA A 63 -9.98 2.40 -7.30
C ALA A 63 -10.09 3.76 -7.97
N LYS A 64 -10.41 4.79 -7.19
CA LYS A 64 -10.57 6.15 -7.68
C LYS A 64 -10.01 7.13 -6.66
N ILE A 65 -9.31 8.14 -7.13
CA ILE A 65 -8.84 9.24 -6.27
C ILE A 65 -10.06 10.13 -5.98
N ILE A 66 -10.43 10.23 -4.70
CA ILE A 66 -11.66 10.94 -4.31
C ILE A 66 -11.39 12.32 -3.72
N ASP A 67 -10.20 12.53 -3.14
CA ASP A 67 -9.87 13.81 -2.51
C ASP A 67 -8.37 13.92 -2.32
N THR A 68 -7.93 15.13 -1.95
CA THR A 68 -6.55 15.38 -1.56
C THR A 68 -6.45 15.40 -0.04
N ALA A 69 -5.31 14.96 0.47
CA ALA A 69 -5.00 14.96 1.89
C ALA A 69 -3.93 16.00 2.18
N ALA A 70 -3.57 16.15 3.46
CA ALA A 70 -2.49 17.03 3.88
C ALA A 70 -1.16 16.59 3.23
N ASP A 71 -0.21 17.51 3.11
CA ASP A 71 1.14 17.26 2.60
C ASP A 71 1.19 16.76 1.15
N GLY A 72 0.14 17.02 0.37
CA GLY A 72 0.09 16.61 -1.03
C GLY A 72 -0.25 15.14 -1.25
N ASN A 73 -0.76 14.47 -0.24
CA ASN A 73 -1.23 13.09 -0.35
C ASN A 73 -2.63 13.03 -0.97
N PHE A 74 -3.05 11.84 -1.31
CA PHE A 74 -4.35 11.61 -1.95
C PHE A 74 -5.11 10.50 -1.24
N TYR A 75 -6.43 10.70 -1.13
CA TYR A 75 -7.34 9.65 -0.66
C TYR A 75 -7.82 8.83 -1.84
N VAL A 76 -7.71 7.52 -1.71
CA VAL A 76 -8.10 6.56 -2.75
C VAL A 76 -9.21 5.68 -2.20
N GLN A 77 -10.30 5.57 -2.95
CA GLN A 77 -11.43 4.72 -2.59
C GLN A 77 -11.51 3.51 -3.53
N VAL A 78 -11.64 2.33 -2.94
CA VAL A 78 -11.81 1.10 -3.70
C VAL A 78 -13.18 1.08 -4.37
N THR A 79 -13.21 0.91 -5.69
CA THR A 79 -14.44 0.88 -6.46
C THR A 79 -14.82 -0.50 -6.96
N LYS A 80 -13.83 -1.39 -7.11
CA LYS A 80 -14.08 -2.74 -7.62
C LYS A 80 -13.05 -3.72 -7.06
N VAL A 81 -13.52 -4.83 -6.54
CA VAL A 81 -12.68 -5.96 -6.11
C VAL A 81 -13.31 -7.26 -6.57
N ASP A 82 -12.49 -8.27 -6.81
CA ASP A 82 -12.95 -9.62 -7.11
C ASP A 82 -12.90 -10.43 -5.80
N VAL A 83 -14.05 -10.96 -5.37
CA VAL A 83 -14.14 -11.74 -4.13
C VAL A 83 -13.33 -13.03 -4.19
N ASN A 84 -13.05 -13.53 -5.39
CA ASN A 84 -12.25 -14.75 -5.60
C ASN A 84 -10.75 -14.46 -5.74
N ALA A 85 -10.36 -13.19 -5.87
CA ALA A 85 -8.98 -12.75 -6.00
C ALA A 85 -8.78 -11.50 -5.15
N PRO A 86 -8.67 -11.66 -3.82
CA PRO A 86 -8.62 -10.50 -2.92
C PRO A 86 -7.39 -9.62 -3.16
N ALA A 87 -7.60 -8.31 -3.09
CA ALA A 87 -6.54 -7.32 -3.08
C ALA A 87 -6.21 -7.00 -1.64
N VAL A 88 -4.93 -6.95 -1.31
CA VAL A 88 -4.45 -6.75 0.06
C VAL A 88 -3.53 -5.54 0.09
N LEU A 89 -3.86 -4.59 0.97
CA LEU A 89 -3.03 -3.41 1.21
C LEU A 89 -1.96 -3.77 2.25
N ILE A 90 -0.71 -3.61 1.88
CA ILE A 90 0.41 -3.83 2.79
C ILE A 90 0.54 -2.60 3.69
N TYR A 91 0.45 -2.82 4.99
CA TYR A 91 0.67 -1.77 5.98
C TYR A 91 1.25 -2.35 7.26
N ASP A 92 2.42 -1.85 7.63
CA ASP A 92 3.05 -2.15 8.90
C ASP A 92 3.51 -0.84 9.52
N VAL A 93 3.62 -0.79 10.84
CA VAL A 93 4.07 0.42 11.52
C VAL A 93 5.52 0.69 11.12
N PRO A 94 5.85 1.88 10.58
CA PRO A 94 7.23 2.20 10.22
C PRO A 94 8.15 2.16 11.44
N GLU A 95 9.26 1.44 11.31
CA GLU A 95 10.30 1.42 12.32
C GLU A 95 11.28 2.56 12.06
N VAL A 96 11.40 3.46 13.01
CA VAL A 96 12.26 4.63 12.90
C VAL A 96 13.35 4.51 13.95
N SER A 97 14.53 4.07 13.53
CA SER A 97 15.68 3.91 14.42
C SER A 97 16.52 5.19 14.54
N ASP A 98 16.48 6.05 13.54
CA ASP A 98 17.16 7.34 13.53
C ASP A 98 16.20 8.40 12.98
N THR A 99 15.74 9.28 13.86
CA THR A 99 14.75 10.32 13.52
C THR A 99 15.29 11.38 12.57
N LYS A 100 16.61 11.47 12.38
CA LYS A 100 17.22 12.41 11.43
C LYS A 100 17.21 11.89 10.00
N ILE A 101 17.24 10.58 9.83
CA ILE A 101 17.36 9.92 8.52
C ILE A 101 16.11 9.11 8.20
N ALA A 102 15.65 8.29 9.12
CA ALA A 102 14.53 7.38 8.90
C ALA A 102 13.21 8.08 9.17
N THR A 103 12.33 8.10 8.17
CA THR A 103 10.98 8.65 8.27
C THR A 103 10.00 7.65 7.68
N ALA A 104 8.69 7.91 7.84
CA ALA A 104 7.67 7.07 7.22
C ALA A 104 7.83 6.98 5.70
N ASN A 105 8.41 8.00 5.09
CA ASN A 105 8.57 8.07 3.63
C ASN A 105 9.80 7.28 3.10
N ASN A 106 10.73 6.91 3.95
CA ASN A 106 11.85 6.08 3.51
C ASN A 106 11.85 4.68 4.13
N PHE A 107 10.73 4.31 4.74
CA PHE A 107 10.55 2.99 5.31
C PHE A 107 10.03 2.02 4.25
N TYR A 108 10.61 0.83 4.18
CA TYR A 108 9.99 -0.29 3.49
C TYR A 108 10.10 -1.59 4.26
N ASN A 109 9.18 -2.46 3.89
CA ASN A 109 9.15 -3.82 4.40
C ASN A 109 10.09 -4.66 3.54
N LYS A 110 11.03 -5.33 4.18
CA LYS A 110 12.06 -6.12 3.49
C LYS A 110 11.51 -7.41 2.92
N ALA A 111 12.07 -7.84 1.80
CA ALA A 111 11.77 -9.15 1.24
C ALA A 111 12.01 -10.25 2.27
N GLY A 112 11.13 -11.23 2.31
CA GLY A 112 11.17 -12.32 3.29
C GLY A 112 10.51 -12.00 4.62
N LYS A 113 10.22 -10.74 4.91
CA LYS A 113 9.50 -10.34 6.12
C LYS A 113 8.02 -10.68 6.00
N THR A 114 7.43 -11.11 7.11
CA THR A 114 5.97 -11.28 7.20
C THR A 114 5.36 -9.97 7.65
N VAL A 115 4.43 -9.44 6.88
CA VAL A 115 3.80 -8.15 7.13
C VAL A 115 2.30 -8.28 7.24
N HIS A 116 1.66 -7.28 7.84
CA HIS A 116 0.21 -7.21 7.88
C HIS A 116 -0.35 -6.83 6.51
N GLY A 117 -1.34 -7.59 6.07
CA GLY A 117 -2.09 -7.29 4.86
C GLY A 117 -3.55 -7.02 5.21
N LEU A 118 -4.05 -5.88 4.80
CA LEU A 118 -5.43 -5.47 5.02
C LEU A 118 -6.25 -5.83 3.79
N VAL A 119 -7.17 -6.78 3.94
CA VAL A 119 -8.03 -7.19 2.81
C VAL A 119 -8.97 -6.04 2.47
N LEU A 120 -8.93 -5.60 1.22
CA LEU A 120 -9.72 -4.47 0.75
C LEU A 120 -11.09 -4.89 0.27
N THR A 121 -12.08 -4.07 0.59
CA THR A 121 -13.46 -4.23 0.12
C THR A 121 -13.92 -2.95 -0.57
N THR A 122 -15.00 -3.04 -1.33
CA THR A 122 -15.57 -1.86 -2.01
C THR A 122 -15.92 -0.79 -0.97
N LEU A 123 -15.62 0.47 -1.28
CA LEU A 123 -15.80 1.66 -0.45
C LEU A 123 -14.72 1.86 0.62
N ASP A 124 -13.77 0.97 0.76
CA ASP A 124 -12.61 1.23 1.63
C ASP A 124 -11.82 2.43 1.10
N VAL A 125 -11.30 3.24 2.02
CA VAL A 125 -10.52 4.44 1.70
C VAL A 125 -9.17 4.36 2.39
N TYR A 126 -8.12 4.64 1.64
CA TYR A 126 -6.77 4.73 2.20
C TYR A 126 -6.05 5.95 1.60
N GLU A 127 -5.07 6.45 2.34
CA GLU A 127 -4.28 7.61 1.94
C GLU A 127 -2.94 7.14 1.37
N LEU A 128 -2.54 7.72 0.24
CA LEU A 128 -1.26 7.42 -0.40
C LEU A 128 -0.47 8.70 -0.63
N SER A 129 0.83 8.65 -0.41
CA SER A 129 1.72 9.73 -0.82
C SER A 129 1.91 9.72 -2.34
N ALA A 130 2.33 10.86 -2.90
CA ALA A 130 2.47 11.02 -4.33
C ALA A 130 3.48 10.04 -4.96
N GLU A 131 4.48 9.61 -4.20
CA GLU A 131 5.53 8.71 -4.69
C GLU A 131 5.01 7.30 -5.03
N LEU A 132 3.85 6.93 -4.51
CA LEU A 132 3.25 5.62 -4.77
C LEU A 132 2.43 5.57 -6.07
N PHE A 133 2.28 6.69 -6.75
CA PHE A 133 1.56 6.76 -8.01
C PHE A 133 2.52 6.75 -9.20
N GLU A 134 2.12 6.03 -10.22
CA GLU A 134 2.72 6.12 -11.55
C GLU A 134 1.76 6.93 -12.43
N GLY A 135 2.23 8.05 -12.96
CA GLY A 135 1.40 9.04 -13.65
C GLY A 135 1.12 10.23 -12.74
N THR A 136 0.27 11.12 -13.18
CA THR A 136 -0.09 12.33 -12.43
C THR A 136 -1.41 12.13 -11.68
N PRO A 137 -1.38 11.99 -10.35
CA PRO A 137 -2.62 11.80 -9.60
C PRO A 137 -3.45 13.09 -9.55
N ALA A 138 -4.75 12.96 -9.68
CA ALA A 138 -5.70 14.05 -9.58
C ALA A 138 -7.06 13.51 -9.15
N VAL A 139 -7.82 14.32 -8.45
CA VAL A 139 -9.17 13.94 -8.00
C VAL A 139 -10.04 13.58 -9.21
N GLY A 140 -10.73 12.45 -9.10
CA GLY A 140 -11.58 11.91 -10.16
C GLY A 140 -10.91 10.90 -11.07
N LYS A 141 -9.59 10.73 -10.97
CA LYS A 141 -8.86 9.77 -11.81
C LYS A 141 -9.05 8.35 -11.30
N LYS A 142 -9.19 7.42 -12.24
CA LYS A 142 -9.24 5.99 -11.95
C LYS A 142 -7.83 5.49 -11.70
N VAL A 143 -7.69 4.52 -10.79
CA VAL A 143 -6.41 3.93 -10.41
C VAL A 143 -6.49 2.42 -10.49
N THR A 144 -5.49 1.82 -11.10
CA THR A 144 -5.26 0.37 -11.05
C THR A 144 -3.90 0.12 -10.40
N VAL A 145 -3.54 -1.13 -10.17
CA VAL A 145 -2.25 -1.45 -9.55
C VAL A 145 -1.40 -2.31 -10.46
N THR A 146 -0.11 -2.01 -10.50
CA THR A 146 0.88 -2.78 -11.25
C THR A 146 2.17 -2.78 -10.45
N GLY A 147 2.67 -3.97 -10.15
CA GLY A 147 3.86 -4.09 -9.30
C GLY A 147 3.59 -3.52 -7.91
N ARG A 148 4.43 -2.57 -7.50
CA ARG A 148 4.31 -1.93 -6.17
C ARG A 148 3.68 -0.55 -6.23
N LYS A 149 3.14 -0.14 -7.35
CA LYS A 149 2.61 1.22 -7.53
C LYS A 149 1.18 1.22 -8.01
N HIS A 150 0.52 2.33 -7.72
CA HIS A 150 -0.81 2.64 -8.24
C HIS A 150 -0.64 3.39 -9.56
N VAL A 151 -1.28 2.89 -10.61
CA VAL A 151 -1.19 3.48 -11.95
C VAL A 151 -2.41 4.35 -12.19
N VAL A 152 -2.16 5.64 -12.46
CA VAL A 152 -3.23 6.61 -12.70
C VAL A 152 -3.73 6.46 -14.14
N GLY A 153 -5.01 6.19 -14.29
CA GLY A 153 -5.68 6.06 -15.58
C GLY A 153 -6.16 7.39 -16.15
N ALA A 154 -6.73 7.30 -17.30
CA ALA A 154 -7.32 8.45 -17.97
C ALA A 154 -8.61 8.94 -17.30
#